data_dfe81e64e7c07f1d436b53897c4dadec
#
_entry.id   dfe81e64e7c07f1d436b53897c4dadec
#
_cell.length_a   1.000
_cell.length_b   1.000
_cell.length_c   1.000
_cell.angle_alpha   90.00
_cell.angle_beta   90.00
_cell.angle_gamma   90.00
#
_symmetry.space_group_name_H-M   'P 1'
#
loop_
_entity.id
_entity.type
_entity.pdbx_description
1 polymer ?
#
loop_
_entity_poly.entity_id
_entity_poly.type
_entity_poly.pdbx_seq_one_letter_code
_entity_poly.pdbx_strand_id
1 'polypeptide(L)'
;MHRDPAAFSYRSRHDDDCSDPSWNNRETAESKSFRSRSARQTNTGSFGHDLEVCAGSHIVLIRDAKTSAIAASLVAVLVISLSPRPAVSLPLYARQTGQPCATCHTAFWELTPFGRRFKLGGYTLGGGDWTGPPFAVTVQAPTYTHTEAGQGGGAAPHFGPNNNFAFQQVSLFTSGRITDNLGAFIQGTYDGVFRSFAWDNTDIRFANSVNVDGHNLLWGVTANNSPTVQDVWNTTPVWSFPFISSELAPTPTAKTFIDLVYAQQVAGLTGYAFLDDLFYLEFGGYRPLSNNTQKALGISPTGQTPIHDVAPYWRVAVEPNFGDHSWEVGTFGLASKVFPIGLSGAGTDSFTDIGIDTQYQYLGDPHTVTARVAWIHENHNTSASQTLGLADNSNNQLRFLNATLSYIYDKTWSFTAGRMSIGGTPDAALYGTFTGSPNSANWITEIAYLPFMLGGPSFWPWLNARIGLQWIRWDKFDGATTNFNGAGRNAHANNTIFGYVWIAF
;
A
#
# COMPACT_ATOMS: atom_id res chain seq x y z
N MET A 1 -3.81 -3.89 1.32
CA MET A 1 -2.84 -2.90 0.84
C MET A 1 -1.68 -3.66 0.26
N HIS A 2 -1.73 -3.86 -1.02
CA HIS A 2 -0.68 -4.56 -1.72
C HIS A 2 0.37 -3.53 -2.10
N ARG A 3 1.43 -3.45 -1.34
CA ARG A 3 2.70 -2.97 -1.89
C ARG A 3 3.38 -4.22 -2.40
N ASP A 4 3.62 -4.26 -3.69
CA ASP A 4 4.41 -5.32 -4.31
C ASP A 4 5.59 -5.67 -3.40
N PRO A 5 5.82 -6.95 -3.09
CA PRO A 5 7.13 -7.36 -2.67
C PRO A 5 8.02 -7.05 -3.87
N ALA A 6 8.79 -5.94 -3.82
CA ALA A 6 9.74 -5.64 -4.85
C ALA A 6 10.60 -6.88 -5.03
N ALA A 7 10.24 -7.70 -5.99
CA ALA A 7 11.14 -8.69 -6.51
C ALA A 7 12.36 -7.87 -6.95
N PHE A 8 13.49 -8.11 -6.31
CA PHE A 8 14.77 -7.72 -6.85
C PHE A 8 14.83 -8.31 -8.24
N SER A 9 14.43 -7.56 -9.26
CA SER A 9 14.51 -7.99 -10.64
C SER A 9 15.96 -7.82 -11.07
N TYR A 10 16.75 -8.85 -10.85
CA TYR A 10 18.03 -9.00 -11.47
C TYR A 10 17.79 -9.24 -12.97
N ARG A 11 18.10 -8.27 -13.81
CA ARG A 11 18.23 -8.48 -15.24
C ARG A 11 19.51 -9.30 -15.44
N SER A 12 19.39 -10.59 -15.66
CA SER A 12 20.45 -11.38 -16.23
C SER A 12 20.66 -10.90 -17.68
N ARG A 13 21.84 -10.35 -17.96
CA ARG A 13 22.36 -10.30 -19.31
C ARG A 13 22.64 -11.75 -19.72
N HIS A 14 21.87 -12.27 -20.64
CA HIS A 14 22.29 -13.40 -21.45
C HIS A 14 23.13 -12.85 -22.61
N ASP A 15 24.41 -13.04 -22.52
CA ASP A 15 25.29 -13.09 -23.68
C ASP A 15 25.10 -14.49 -24.29
N ASP A 16 24.40 -14.53 -25.42
CA ASP A 16 24.36 -15.70 -26.29
C ASP A 16 25.62 -15.67 -27.16
N ASP A 17 26.56 -16.52 -26.86
CA ASP A 17 27.56 -16.97 -27.83
C ASP A 17 27.75 -18.48 -27.70
N CYS A 18 27.24 -19.23 -28.69
CA CYS A 18 27.71 -20.57 -29.07
C CYS A 18 27.23 -20.93 -30.47
N SER A 19 28.17 -20.80 -31.37
CA SER A 19 28.45 -21.52 -32.64
C SER A 19 27.64 -22.77 -32.98
N ASP A 20 27.08 -22.76 -34.18
CA ASP A 20 26.91 -23.67 -35.34
C ASP A 20 27.55 -25.08 -35.31
N PRO A 21 27.10 -26.11 -36.05
CA PRO A 21 27.04 -26.03 -37.50
C PRO A 21 25.93 -26.86 -38.26
N SER A 22 25.67 -26.34 -39.47
CA SER A 22 25.34 -27.08 -40.73
C SER A 22 24.01 -27.84 -40.92
N TRP A 23 23.26 -27.47 -41.95
CA TRP A 23 23.07 -28.24 -43.20
C TRP A 23 22.46 -27.39 -44.33
N ASN A 24 23.07 -27.61 -45.51
CA ASN A 24 22.82 -27.07 -46.83
C ASN A 24 21.41 -27.32 -47.40
N ASN A 25 20.84 -26.41 -48.21
CA ASN A 25 20.79 -26.41 -49.68
C ASN A 25 19.66 -25.54 -50.22
N ARG A 26 20.06 -24.62 -51.13
CA ARG A 26 19.49 -24.28 -52.48
C ARG A 26 17.97 -24.04 -52.58
N GLU A 27 17.48 -23.03 -53.23
CA GLU A 27 17.74 -22.49 -54.62
C GLU A 27 16.99 -21.15 -54.81
N THR A 28 17.72 -20.25 -55.44
CA THR A 28 17.41 -19.38 -56.60
C THR A 28 16.20 -18.41 -56.61
N ALA A 29 16.59 -17.15 -56.67
CA ALA A 29 16.36 -16.14 -57.72
C ALA A 29 14.90 -15.72 -58.08
N GLU A 30 14.58 -14.50 -58.00
CA GLU A 30 14.64 -13.50 -59.09
C GLU A 30 14.20 -12.08 -58.66
N SER A 31 14.98 -11.15 -59.16
CA SER A 31 14.82 -9.73 -59.13
C SER A 31 13.62 -9.25 -59.96
N LYS A 32 12.98 -8.14 -59.57
CA LYS A 32 12.69 -7.04 -60.51
C LYS A 32 12.41 -5.72 -59.78
N SER A 33 13.29 -4.79 -60.11
CA SER A 33 13.15 -3.34 -59.93
C SER A 33 12.04 -2.77 -60.81
N PHE A 34 11.33 -1.74 -60.37
CA PHE A 34 10.87 -0.69 -61.27
C PHE A 34 10.89 0.68 -60.56
N ARG A 35 11.55 1.59 -61.28
CA ARG A 35 11.74 3.00 -60.98
C ARG A 35 10.61 3.88 -61.50
N SER A 36 10.35 4.95 -60.72
CA SER A 36 10.12 6.36 -61.14
C SER A 36 8.96 6.73 -62.08
N ARG A 37 8.22 7.75 -61.70
CA ARG A 37 8.34 9.08 -62.27
C ARG A 37 7.40 10.10 -61.63
N SER A 38 7.98 11.26 -61.42
CA SER A 38 7.43 12.58 -61.14
C SER A 38 6.54 13.09 -62.29
N ALA A 39 5.51 13.88 -61.94
CA ALA A 39 5.09 15.01 -62.78
C ALA A 39 4.37 16.07 -61.92
N ARG A 40 4.90 17.27 -61.98
CA ARG A 40 4.28 18.58 -61.69
C ARG A 40 3.21 18.88 -62.73
N GLN A 41 2.17 19.60 -62.31
CA GLN A 41 1.80 20.86 -63.00
C GLN A 41 0.74 21.64 -62.21
N THR A 42 1.05 22.86 -62.03
CA THR A 42 0.36 24.14 -61.85
C THR A 42 -0.89 24.33 -62.73
N ASN A 43 -1.94 24.95 -62.19
CA ASN A 43 -2.41 26.26 -62.79
C ASN A 43 -3.49 26.94 -61.93
N THR A 44 -3.28 28.14 -61.66
CA THR A 44 -4.00 29.40 -61.47
C THR A 44 -5.40 29.49 -62.01
N GLY A 45 -6.29 30.24 -61.34
CA GLY A 45 -7.54 30.78 -61.80
C GLY A 45 -8.29 31.56 -60.73
N SER A 46 -8.13 32.86 -60.75
CA SER A 46 -8.80 33.93 -60.01
C SER A 46 -10.19 34.23 -60.53
N PHE A 47 -11.07 34.73 -59.67
CA PHE A 47 -12.15 35.73 -59.77
C PHE A 47 -13.20 35.44 -58.73
N GLY A 48 -13.61 36.22 -57.78
CA GLY A 48 -13.90 37.63 -57.67
C GLY A 48 -15.40 37.84 -57.38
N HIS A 49 -15.70 38.64 -56.39
CA HIS A 49 -16.95 39.33 -56.05
C HIS A 49 -17.88 38.74 -54.97
N ASP A 50 -17.81 39.38 -53.82
CA ASP A 50 -18.74 40.34 -53.19
C ASP A 50 -19.96 39.83 -52.40
N LEU A 51 -19.97 40.25 -51.11
CA LEU A 51 -21.09 40.72 -50.27
C LEU A 51 -22.24 39.74 -49.95
N GLU A 52 -22.49 39.38 -48.71
CA GLU A 52 -23.24 40.21 -47.77
C GLU A 52 -23.26 39.57 -46.36
N VAL A 53 -23.33 40.44 -45.38
CA VAL A 53 -23.41 40.26 -43.95
C VAL A 53 -24.78 39.71 -43.56
N CYS A 54 -24.83 38.62 -42.78
CA CYS A 54 -25.91 38.44 -41.83
C CYS A 54 -25.38 37.77 -40.54
N ALA A 55 -25.44 38.52 -39.45
CA ALA A 55 -25.15 38.05 -38.10
C ALA A 55 -26.21 37.04 -37.65
N GLY A 56 -25.73 35.88 -37.20
CA GLY A 56 -26.54 34.90 -36.50
C GLY A 56 -25.65 34.10 -35.57
N SER A 57 -25.50 34.57 -34.34
CA SER A 57 -24.77 33.87 -33.26
C SER A 57 -25.53 32.61 -32.89
N HIS A 58 -25.20 31.48 -33.47
CA HIS A 58 -25.52 30.18 -32.90
C HIS A 58 -24.32 29.64 -32.14
N ILE A 59 -24.33 29.83 -30.82
CA ILE A 59 -23.43 29.07 -29.89
C ILE A 59 -23.87 27.63 -29.98
N VAL A 60 -23.16 26.83 -30.75
CA VAL A 60 -23.28 25.37 -30.74
C VAL A 60 -22.51 24.89 -29.50
N LEU A 61 -23.23 24.69 -28.39
CA LEU A 61 -22.74 23.95 -27.24
C LEU A 61 -22.57 22.47 -27.64
N ILE A 62 -21.39 22.09 -28.09
CA ILE A 62 -21.00 20.70 -28.17
C ILE A 62 -20.77 20.26 -26.71
N ARG A 63 -21.83 19.77 -26.08
CA ARG A 63 -21.74 19.10 -24.79
C ARG A 63 -21.11 17.74 -25.04
N ASP A 64 -19.85 17.60 -24.65
CA ASP A 64 -19.17 16.31 -24.60
C ASP A 64 -19.95 15.37 -23.63
N ALA A 65 -20.47 14.27 -24.17
CA ALA A 65 -21.24 13.29 -23.43
C ALA A 65 -20.45 12.71 -22.23
N LYS A 66 -19.12 12.78 -22.27
CA LYS A 66 -18.22 12.34 -21.19
C LYS A 66 -18.24 13.30 -19.99
N THR A 67 -18.26 14.61 -20.20
CA THR A 67 -18.36 15.61 -19.12
C THR A 67 -19.73 15.57 -18.44
N SER A 68 -20.79 15.29 -19.19
CA SER A 68 -22.15 15.15 -18.64
C SER A 68 -22.30 13.89 -17.75
N ALA A 69 -21.65 12.78 -18.11
CA ALA A 69 -21.66 11.56 -17.31
C ALA A 69 -20.92 11.71 -15.99
N ILE A 70 -19.78 12.40 -15.97
CA ILE A 70 -19.01 12.70 -14.76
C ILE A 70 -19.78 13.66 -13.83
N ALA A 71 -20.39 14.70 -14.38
CA ALA A 71 -21.21 15.62 -13.61
C ALA A 71 -22.46 14.94 -13.03
N ALA A 72 -23.11 14.06 -13.78
CA ALA A 72 -24.27 13.29 -13.31
C ALA A 72 -23.88 12.29 -12.21
N SER A 73 -22.71 11.68 -12.31
CA SER A 73 -22.19 10.78 -11.27
C SER A 73 -21.86 11.52 -9.98
N LEU A 74 -21.27 12.71 -10.07
CA LEU A 74 -20.98 13.56 -8.90
C LEU A 74 -22.28 14.10 -8.24
N VAL A 75 -23.28 14.46 -9.02
CA VAL A 75 -24.58 14.90 -8.50
C VAL A 75 -25.35 13.73 -7.87
N ALA A 76 -25.28 12.53 -8.43
CA ALA A 76 -25.91 11.35 -7.85
C ALA A 76 -25.27 10.98 -6.49
N VAL A 77 -23.95 11.08 -6.36
CA VAL A 77 -23.24 10.90 -5.08
C VAL A 77 -23.64 11.98 -4.07
N LEU A 78 -23.83 13.23 -4.49
CA LEU A 78 -24.22 14.34 -3.61
C LEU A 78 -25.66 14.20 -3.09
N VAL A 79 -26.60 13.74 -3.94
CA VAL A 79 -28.03 13.57 -3.57
C VAL A 79 -28.23 12.40 -2.59
N ILE A 80 -27.41 11.34 -2.69
CA ILE A 80 -27.45 10.19 -1.76
C ILE A 80 -26.99 10.61 -0.35
N SER A 81 -26.23 11.69 -0.22
CA SER A 81 -25.63 12.14 1.04
C SER A 81 -26.57 12.95 1.97
N LEU A 82 -27.81 13.25 1.56
CA LEU A 82 -28.67 14.24 2.26
C LEU A 82 -29.74 13.67 3.20
N SER A 83 -29.73 12.37 3.52
CA SER A 83 -30.72 11.80 4.42
C SER A 83 -30.10 11.28 5.73
N PRO A 84 -30.32 11.93 6.89
CA PRO A 84 -29.83 11.40 8.17
C PRO A 84 -30.66 10.21 8.64
N ARG A 85 -30.04 9.06 8.86
CA ARG A 85 -30.62 7.89 9.55
C ARG A 85 -29.56 7.12 10.35
N PRO A 86 -29.98 6.28 11.33
CA PRO A 86 -29.06 5.67 12.29
C PRO A 86 -28.05 4.74 11.65
N ALA A 87 -26.87 4.79 12.22
CA ALA A 87 -25.59 4.29 11.74
C ALA A 87 -25.44 2.78 11.84
N VAL A 88 -24.83 2.15 10.83
CA VAL A 88 -24.22 0.81 10.94
C VAL A 88 -22.94 0.76 10.10
N SER A 89 -21.91 0.14 10.62
CA SER A 89 -20.50 0.24 10.20
C SER A 89 -19.97 -0.89 9.31
N LEU A 90 -18.61 -1.00 9.12
CA LEU A 90 -17.97 -1.96 8.22
C LEU A 90 -18.76 -3.26 8.12
N PRO A 91 -18.95 -3.80 6.92
CA PRO A 91 -19.98 -4.80 6.72
C PRO A 91 -19.89 -5.94 7.73
N LEU A 92 -18.68 -6.39 8.01
CA LEU A 92 -18.43 -7.57 8.82
C LEU A 92 -18.42 -7.30 10.32
N TYR A 93 -17.50 -6.45 10.80
CA TYR A 93 -17.35 -6.20 12.24
C TYR A 93 -18.48 -5.36 12.81
N ALA A 94 -19.10 -4.52 11.97
CA ALA A 94 -20.25 -3.78 12.40
C ALA A 94 -21.50 -4.63 12.49
N ARG A 95 -21.70 -5.54 11.54
CA ARG A 95 -22.76 -6.56 11.64
C ARG A 95 -22.56 -7.41 12.90
N GLN A 96 -21.32 -7.79 13.20
CA GLN A 96 -20.99 -8.57 14.39
C GLN A 96 -21.23 -7.80 15.67
N THR A 97 -20.86 -6.51 15.72
CA THR A 97 -20.85 -5.72 16.98
C THR A 97 -22.06 -4.81 17.13
N GLY A 98 -22.79 -4.50 16.05
CA GLY A 98 -23.84 -3.49 16.02
C GLY A 98 -23.33 -2.06 16.16
N GLN A 99 -22.00 -1.84 16.08
CA GLN A 99 -21.37 -0.53 16.29
C GLN A 99 -21.12 0.20 14.97
N PRO A 100 -21.24 1.54 14.92
CA PRO A 100 -20.84 2.33 13.75
C PRO A 100 -19.32 2.33 13.51
N CYS A 101 -18.86 2.61 12.28
CA CYS A 101 -17.44 2.66 11.92
C CYS A 101 -16.67 3.61 12.83
N ALA A 102 -17.27 4.76 13.13
CA ALA A 102 -16.66 5.79 13.95
C ALA A 102 -16.40 5.36 15.39
N THR A 103 -16.98 4.27 15.88
CA THR A 103 -16.64 3.71 17.20
C THR A 103 -15.23 3.11 17.18
N CYS A 104 -14.89 2.40 16.10
CA CYS A 104 -13.60 1.71 15.98
C CYS A 104 -12.55 2.51 15.20
N HIS A 105 -12.96 3.49 14.38
CA HIS A 105 -12.08 4.23 13.46
C HIS A 105 -12.26 5.74 13.60
N THR A 106 -11.16 6.48 13.65
CA THR A 106 -11.19 7.95 13.53
C THR A 106 -11.44 8.38 12.09
N ALA A 107 -10.75 7.72 11.17
CA ALA A 107 -11.01 7.67 9.73
C ALA A 107 -10.88 6.22 9.29
N PHE A 108 -11.44 5.87 8.16
CA PHE A 108 -11.40 4.48 7.66
C PHE A 108 -9.95 3.98 7.59
N TRP A 109 -9.66 2.96 8.38
CA TRP A 109 -8.49 2.22 8.83
C TRP A 109 -7.78 2.74 10.10
N GLU A 110 -7.84 4.01 10.47
CA GLU A 110 -7.23 4.47 11.71
C GLU A 110 -8.04 4.01 12.92
N LEU A 111 -7.41 3.32 13.87
CA LEU A 111 -8.10 2.78 15.03
C LEU A 111 -8.20 3.79 16.18
N THR A 112 -9.40 3.87 16.77
CA THR A 112 -9.62 4.46 18.09
C THR A 112 -9.13 3.52 19.20
N PRO A 113 -9.02 3.95 20.48
CA PRO A 113 -8.76 3.04 21.60
C PRO A 113 -9.73 1.87 21.66
N PHE A 114 -11.02 2.09 21.38
CA PHE A 114 -12.02 1.03 21.31
C PHE A 114 -11.72 0.03 20.18
N GLY A 115 -11.36 0.52 18.98
CA GLY A 115 -10.99 -0.32 17.84
C GLY A 115 -9.72 -1.14 18.11
N ARG A 116 -8.74 -0.55 18.83
CA ARG A 116 -7.53 -1.25 19.27
C ARG A 116 -7.87 -2.39 20.22
N ARG A 117 -8.69 -2.10 21.23
CA ARG A 117 -9.13 -3.12 22.19
C ARG A 117 -9.94 -4.22 21.53
N PHE A 118 -10.78 -3.90 20.51
CA PHE A 118 -11.50 -4.90 19.72
C PHE A 118 -10.53 -5.85 18.99
N LYS A 119 -9.49 -5.32 18.33
CA LYS A 119 -8.48 -6.13 17.64
C LYS A 119 -7.66 -6.96 18.64
N LEU A 120 -7.20 -6.37 19.75
CA LEU A 120 -6.48 -7.09 20.80
C LEU A 120 -7.36 -8.12 21.51
N GLY A 121 -8.66 -7.91 21.62
CA GLY A 121 -9.65 -8.88 22.13
C GLY A 121 -9.96 -10.02 21.14
N GLY A 122 -9.13 -10.21 20.10
CA GLY A 122 -9.26 -11.31 19.15
C GLY A 122 -10.45 -11.17 18.22
N TYR A 123 -10.94 -9.95 17.95
CA TYR A 123 -12.11 -9.70 17.08
C TYR A 123 -13.40 -10.36 17.60
N THR A 124 -13.51 -10.66 18.92
CA THR A 124 -14.55 -11.53 19.47
C THR A 124 -15.76 -10.77 20.01
N LEU A 125 -15.68 -9.44 20.19
CA LEU A 125 -16.80 -8.64 20.68
C LEU A 125 -18.03 -8.86 19.78
N GLY A 126 -19.13 -9.29 20.39
CA GLY A 126 -20.44 -9.43 19.77
C GLY A 126 -21.37 -8.27 20.16
N GLY A 127 -22.65 -8.38 19.85
CA GLY A 127 -23.68 -7.41 20.21
C GLY A 127 -24.61 -7.03 19.05
N GLY A 128 -24.23 -7.37 17.82
CA GLY A 128 -25.10 -7.25 16.65
C GLY A 128 -26.00 -8.48 16.45
N ASP A 129 -27.10 -8.30 15.76
CA ASP A 129 -28.09 -9.36 15.47
C ASP A 129 -27.76 -10.18 14.22
N TRP A 130 -26.56 -10.00 13.66
CA TRP A 130 -26.17 -10.63 12.40
C TRP A 130 -25.83 -12.11 12.57
N THR A 131 -26.56 -12.97 11.84
CA THR A 131 -26.35 -14.42 11.78
C THR A 131 -25.87 -14.91 10.40
N GLY A 132 -25.60 -13.98 9.48
CA GLY A 132 -25.10 -14.30 8.15
C GLY A 132 -23.61 -14.66 8.10
N PRO A 133 -23.11 -15.04 6.91
CA PRO A 133 -21.72 -15.44 6.76
C PRO A 133 -20.74 -14.28 7.05
N PRO A 134 -19.55 -14.59 7.60
CA PRO A 134 -18.57 -13.59 8.01
C PRO A 134 -17.73 -13.11 6.81
N PHE A 135 -18.36 -12.58 5.77
CA PHE A 135 -17.67 -12.08 4.57
C PHE A 135 -17.83 -10.57 4.39
N ALA A 136 -16.79 -9.96 3.88
CA ALA A 136 -16.78 -8.59 3.38
C ALA A 136 -15.95 -8.50 2.10
N VAL A 137 -16.21 -7.46 1.32
CA VAL A 137 -15.46 -7.16 0.10
C VAL A 137 -15.04 -5.69 0.15
N THR A 138 -13.82 -5.40 -0.27
CA THR A 138 -13.41 -4.03 -0.58
C THR A 138 -12.97 -3.92 -2.03
N VAL A 139 -13.29 -2.78 -2.64
CA VAL A 139 -12.95 -2.48 -4.03
C VAL A 139 -12.25 -1.14 -4.10
N GLN A 140 -11.08 -1.10 -4.71
CA GLN A 140 -10.34 0.12 -5.00
C GLN A 140 -10.44 0.40 -6.51
N ALA A 141 -11.55 1.02 -6.91
CA ALA A 141 -11.86 1.38 -8.29
C ALA A 141 -13.04 2.38 -8.35
N PRO A 142 -13.03 3.33 -9.31
CA PRO A 142 -11.90 3.65 -10.18
C PRO A 142 -10.76 4.34 -9.41
N THR A 143 -9.53 4.15 -9.89
CA THR A 143 -8.39 4.95 -9.46
C THR A 143 -7.81 5.70 -10.66
N TYR A 144 -7.16 6.83 -10.40
CA TYR A 144 -6.48 7.64 -11.40
C TYR A 144 -5.09 8.01 -10.91
N THR A 145 -4.08 7.78 -11.74
CA THR A 145 -2.68 8.09 -11.45
C THR A 145 -2.10 9.00 -12.53
N HIS A 146 -1.57 10.13 -12.10
CA HIS A 146 -0.82 11.07 -12.92
C HIS A 146 0.52 11.36 -12.29
N THR A 147 1.61 11.21 -13.05
CA THR A 147 2.96 11.63 -12.66
C THR A 147 3.38 12.86 -13.43
N GLU A 148 4.20 13.74 -12.84
CA GLU A 148 4.64 15.00 -13.48
C GLU A 148 5.33 14.77 -14.83
N ALA A 149 6.13 13.69 -14.93
CA ALA A 149 6.65 13.23 -16.23
C ALA A 149 6.29 11.77 -16.46
N GLY A 150 5.98 11.43 -17.70
CA GLY A 150 5.68 10.06 -18.09
C GLY A 150 6.78 9.06 -17.72
N GLN A 151 6.38 7.84 -17.43
CA GLN A 151 7.28 6.73 -17.11
C GLN A 151 7.66 6.01 -18.40
N GLY A 152 8.96 6.01 -18.73
CA GLY A 152 9.47 5.35 -19.95
C GLY A 152 9.14 3.85 -19.93
N GLY A 153 8.56 3.33 -21.02
CA GLY A 153 8.18 1.92 -21.12
C GLY A 153 6.79 1.58 -20.55
N GLY A 154 6.07 2.55 -19.95
CA GLY A 154 4.79 2.37 -19.29
C GLY A 154 4.91 2.30 -17.76
N ALA A 155 3.82 2.59 -17.04
CA ALA A 155 3.77 2.60 -15.58
C ALA A 155 3.74 1.17 -15.00
N ALA A 156 3.13 0.25 -15.73
CA ALA A 156 3.09 -1.20 -15.45
C ALA A 156 2.71 -1.94 -16.74
N PRO A 157 2.77 -3.28 -16.79
CA PRO A 157 2.25 -4.05 -17.93
C PRO A 157 0.80 -3.65 -18.25
N HIS A 158 0.53 -3.37 -19.52
CA HIS A 158 -0.78 -2.93 -20.04
C HIS A 158 -1.21 -1.49 -19.68
N PHE A 159 -0.35 -0.70 -19.04
CA PHE A 159 -0.62 0.70 -18.71
C PHE A 159 0.30 1.64 -19.51
N GLY A 160 -0.22 2.80 -19.83
CA GLY A 160 0.55 3.84 -20.50
C GLY A 160 1.60 4.50 -19.60
N PRO A 161 2.43 5.38 -20.16
CA PRO A 161 3.46 6.05 -19.38
C PRO A 161 2.91 7.06 -18.36
N ASN A 162 1.66 7.48 -18.49
CA ASN A 162 1.03 8.48 -17.62
C ASN A 162 -0.50 8.51 -17.80
N ASN A 163 -1.21 9.22 -16.89
CA ASN A 163 -2.66 9.45 -16.97
C ASN A 163 -3.49 8.14 -16.98
N ASN A 164 -3.14 7.22 -16.12
CA ASN A 164 -3.75 5.91 -16.10
C ASN A 164 -4.99 5.86 -15.20
N PHE A 165 -6.09 5.33 -15.72
CA PHE A 165 -7.20 4.84 -14.91
C PHE A 165 -7.00 3.35 -14.68
N ALA A 166 -7.24 2.90 -13.45
CA ALA A 166 -7.09 1.50 -13.09
C ALA A 166 -8.25 1.01 -12.22
N PHE A 167 -8.53 -0.27 -12.36
CA PHE A 167 -9.15 -1.09 -11.34
C PHE A 167 -7.97 -1.65 -10.53
N GLN A 168 -7.69 -1.06 -9.36
CA GLN A 168 -6.45 -1.36 -8.69
C GLN A 168 -6.54 -2.67 -7.89
N GLN A 169 -7.62 -2.85 -7.12
CA GLN A 169 -7.69 -3.98 -6.21
C GLN A 169 -9.13 -4.39 -5.86
N VAL A 170 -9.34 -5.70 -5.68
CA VAL A 170 -10.47 -6.26 -4.93
C VAL A 170 -9.94 -7.15 -3.83
N SER A 171 -10.35 -6.90 -2.59
CA SER A 171 -10.04 -7.77 -1.47
C SER A 171 -11.29 -8.44 -0.93
N LEU A 172 -11.18 -9.74 -0.72
CA LEU A 172 -12.18 -10.58 -0.08
C LEU A 172 -11.72 -10.85 1.35
N PHE A 173 -12.63 -10.66 2.30
CA PHE A 173 -12.36 -10.90 3.71
C PHE A 173 -13.27 -11.99 4.24
N THR A 174 -12.68 -12.93 4.98
CA THR A 174 -13.41 -13.75 5.95
C THR A 174 -12.82 -13.46 7.31
N SER A 175 -13.60 -12.87 8.20
CA SER A 175 -13.08 -12.28 9.42
C SER A 175 -14.17 -12.31 10.50
N GLY A 176 -13.78 -12.14 11.76
CA GLY A 176 -14.70 -12.02 12.86
C GLY A 176 -14.54 -13.10 13.93
N ARG A 177 -15.53 -13.18 14.78
CA ARG A 177 -15.59 -14.12 15.91
C ARG A 177 -15.79 -15.55 15.41
N ILE A 178 -14.91 -16.46 15.86
CA ILE A 178 -15.02 -17.91 15.65
C ILE A 178 -15.57 -18.57 16.92
N THR A 179 -15.01 -18.20 18.09
CA THR A 179 -15.50 -18.57 19.43
C THR A 179 -15.49 -17.35 20.32
N ASP A 180 -15.80 -17.51 21.60
CA ASP A 180 -15.77 -16.40 22.57
C ASP A 180 -14.36 -15.83 22.78
N ASN A 181 -13.32 -16.60 22.49
CA ASN A 181 -11.94 -16.23 22.71
C ASN A 181 -11.09 -16.27 21.43
N LEU A 182 -11.63 -16.74 20.30
CA LEU A 182 -10.90 -16.91 19.05
C LEU A 182 -11.62 -16.17 17.94
N GLY A 183 -10.89 -15.35 17.23
CA GLY A 183 -11.36 -14.71 16.00
C GLY A 183 -10.25 -14.54 14.97
N ALA A 184 -10.61 -14.06 13.80
CA ALA A 184 -9.70 -13.95 12.68
C ALA A 184 -9.97 -12.69 11.83
N PHE A 185 -8.92 -12.26 11.16
CA PHE A 185 -8.92 -11.34 10.03
C PHE A 185 -8.12 -12.01 8.91
N ILE A 186 -8.81 -12.44 7.84
CA ILE A 186 -8.21 -13.15 6.71
C ILE A 186 -8.61 -12.42 5.44
N GLN A 187 -7.62 -12.07 4.62
CA GLN A 187 -7.77 -11.30 3.38
C GLN A 187 -7.16 -12.07 2.22
N GLY A 188 -7.89 -12.18 1.12
CA GLY A 188 -7.38 -12.58 -0.18
C GLY A 188 -7.61 -11.45 -1.17
N THR A 189 -6.60 -11.10 -1.97
CA THR A 189 -6.60 -9.92 -2.81
C THR A 189 -6.38 -10.26 -4.27
N TYR A 190 -7.25 -9.75 -5.14
CA TYR A 190 -7.01 -9.66 -6.57
C TYR A 190 -6.40 -8.29 -6.87
N ASP A 191 -5.18 -8.31 -7.39
CA ASP A 191 -4.47 -7.17 -7.94
C ASP A 191 -4.91 -6.97 -9.39
N GLY A 192 -5.55 -5.85 -9.67
CA GLY A 192 -6.05 -5.54 -11.02
C GLY A 192 -4.98 -4.93 -11.92
N VAL A 193 -3.85 -4.44 -11.38
CA VAL A 193 -2.72 -3.90 -12.14
C VAL A 193 -1.89 -5.05 -12.73
N PHE A 194 -1.47 -6.00 -11.89
CA PHE A 194 -0.70 -7.18 -12.31
C PHE A 194 -1.56 -8.40 -12.64
N ARG A 195 -2.90 -8.31 -12.45
CA ARG A 195 -3.90 -9.34 -12.80
C ARG A 195 -3.62 -10.68 -12.12
N SER A 196 -3.31 -10.63 -10.85
CA SER A 196 -3.01 -11.80 -10.03
C SER A 196 -3.89 -11.85 -8.80
N PHE A 197 -4.14 -13.04 -8.27
CA PHE A 197 -4.80 -13.26 -7.00
C PHE A 197 -3.83 -13.92 -6.04
N ALA A 198 -3.74 -13.40 -4.84
CA ALA A 198 -2.93 -13.98 -3.78
C ALA A 198 -3.63 -13.90 -2.42
N TRP A 199 -3.24 -14.80 -1.52
CA TRP A 199 -3.52 -14.64 -0.11
C TRP A 199 -2.77 -13.38 0.39
N ASP A 200 -3.50 -12.53 1.08
CA ASP A 200 -2.98 -11.27 1.62
C ASP A 200 -2.85 -11.36 3.16
N ASN A 201 -3.17 -10.30 3.88
CA ASN A 201 -2.98 -10.26 5.32
C ASN A 201 -3.83 -11.28 6.08
N THR A 202 -3.22 -11.96 7.03
CA THR A 202 -3.88 -12.89 7.94
C THR A 202 -3.44 -12.64 9.37
N ASP A 203 -4.41 -12.53 10.26
CA ASP A 203 -4.22 -12.37 11.69
C ASP A 203 -5.30 -13.18 12.43
N ILE A 204 -4.91 -14.30 13.01
CA ILE A 204 -5.79 -15.19 13.78
C ILE A 204 -5.39 -15.05 15.25
N ARG A 205 -6.34 -14.63 16.09
CA ARG A 205 -6.08 -14.32 17.49
C ARG A 205 -6.91 -15.14 18.44
N PHE A 206 -6.25 -15.75 19.40
CA PHE A 206 -6.84 -16.18 20.67
C PHE A 206 -6.58 -15.11 21.72
N ALA A 207 -7.62 -14.63 22.40
CA ALA A 207 -7.50 -13.61 23.44
C ALA A 207 -8.39 -13.92 24.64
N ASN A 208 -7.95 -13.52 25.82
CA ASN A 208 -8.73 -13.60 27.04
C ASN A 208 -8.38 -12.44 27.97
N SER A 209 -9.34 -12.05 28.80
CA SER A 209 -9.15 -11.03 29.84
C SER A 209 -9.33 -11.65 31.21
N VAL A 210 -8.42 -11.33 32.12
CA VAL A 210 -8.47 -11.76 33.51
C VAL A 210 -8.22 -10.57 34.44
N ASN A 211 -8.84 -10.56 35.59
CA ASN A 211 -8.49 -9.62 36.67
C ASN A 211 -7.51 -10.27 37.60
N VAL A 212 -6.36 -9.63 37.82
CA VAL A 212 -5.29 -10.09 38.74
C VAL A 212 -5.04 -8.97 39.76
N ASP A 213 -5.42 -9.19 40.99
CA ASP A 213 -5.24 -8.23 42.10
C ASP A 213 -5.78 -6.81 41.80
N GLY A 214 -6.92 -6.73 41.12
CA GLY A 214 -7.56 -5.45 40.75
C GLY A 214 -7.11 -4.87 39.41
N HIS A 215 -6.12 -5.44 38.78
CA HIS A 215 -5.61 -5.05 37.48
C HIS A 215 -6.25 -5.87 36.35
N ASN A 216 -6.64 -5.23 35.26
CA ASN A 216 -7.22 -5.89 34.09
C ASN A 216 -6.10 -6.29 33.11
N LEU A 217 -5.87 -7.59 32.95
CA LEU A 217 -4.91 -8.12 31.99
C LEU A 217 -5.65 -8.70 30.78
N LEU A 218 -5.57 -8.06 29.63
CA LEU A 218 -5.89 -8.62 28.33
C LEU A 218 -4.62 -9.29 27.78
N TRP A 219 -4.68 -10.59 27.50
CA TRP A 219 -3.58 -11.33 26.90
C TRP A 219 -4.04 -12.17 25.74
N GLY A 220 -3.14 -12.50 24.84
CA GLY A 220 -3.48 -13.35 23.71
C GLY A 220 -2.26 -13.86 22.95
N VAL A 221 -2.59 -14.66 21.93
CA VAL A 221 -1.64 -15.19 20.96
C VAL A 221 -2.18 -14.90 19.56
N THR A 222 -1.33 -14.41 18.66
CA THR A 222 -1.67 -14.20 17.25
C THR A 222 -0.80 -15.06 16.36
N ALA A 223 -1.47 -15.73 15.39
CA ALA A 223 -0.82 -16.37 14.26
C ALA A 223 -1.08 -15.51 13.02
N ASN A 224 0.00 -15.10 12.34
CA ASN A 224 -0.10 -14.16 11.23
C ASN A 224 0.93 -14.47 10.13
N ASN A 225 0.78 -13.80 8.97
CA ASN A 225 1.62 -14.04 7.79
C ASN A 225 2.42 -12.81 7.32
N SER A 226 2.52 -11.79 8.17
CA SER A 226 3.31 -10.60 7.85
C SER A 226 3.75 -9.92 9.15
N PRO A 227 5.04 -9.59 9.34
CA PRO A 227 5.45 -8.75 10.45
C PRO A 227 4.64 -7.46 10.48
N THR A 228 4.30 -6.99 11.68
CA THR A 228 3.51 -5.79 11.98
C THR A 228 2.02 -5.80 11.58
N VAL A 229 1.49 -6.89 10.99
CA VAL A 229 0.03 -7.00 10.76
C VAL A 229 -0.78 -6.96 12.06
N GLN A 230 -0.18 -7.39 13.16
CA GLN A 230 -0.75 -7.37 14.51
C GLN A 230 -0.80 -5.96 15.14
N ASP A 231 -0.09 -4.97 14.58
CA ASP A 231 -0.11 -3.59 15.09
C ASP A 231 -1.52 -3.00 15.19
N VAL A 232 -1.75 -2.22 16.23
CA VAL A 232 -3.03 -1.59 16.52
C VAL A 232 -2.97 -0.05 16.47
N TRP A 233 -1.78 0.57 16.40
CA TRP A 233 -1.60 2.03 16.44
C TRP A 233 -1.43 2.68 15.07
N ASN A 234 -1.40 1.90 14.00
CA ASN A 234 -1.20 2.40 12.63
C ASN A 234 0.13 3.16 12.44
N THR A 235 1.14 2.83 13.21
CA THR A 235 2.48 3.45 13.15
C THR A 235 3.47 2.58 12.40
N THR A 236 3.28 1.27 12.42
CA THR A 236 4.18 0.30 11.78
C THR A 236 3.80 0.03 10.32
N PRO A 237 4.69 -0.51 9.50
CA PRO A 237 4.56 -0.49 8.03
C PRO A 237 3.27 -1.05 7.43
N VAL A 238 2.71 -2.17 7.95
CA VAL A 238 1.50 -2.76 7.35
C VAL A 238 0.30 -1.82 7.41
N TRP A 239 0.13 -1.09 8.51
CA TRP A 239 -1.04 -0.24 8.75
C TRP A 239 -0.73 1.25 8.75
N SER A 240 0.50 1.67 8.41
CA SER A 240 0.88 3.08 8.40
C SER A 240 0.28 3.83 7.20
N PHE A 241 0.19 5.17 7.34
CA PHE A 241 -0.15 6.04 6.21
C PHE A 241 0.99 6.08 5.16
N PRO A 242 0.66 6.10 3.87
CA PRO A 242 -0.65 6.16 3.24
C PRO A 242 -1.39 4.82 3.28
N PHE A 243 -2.70 4.86 3.62
CA PHE A 243 -3.52 3.65 3.75
C PHE A 243 -3.86 3.00 2.40
N ILE A 244 -3.78 3.77 1.33
CA ILE A 244 -3.89 3.37 -0.06
C ILE A 244 -2.87 4.17 -0.87
N SER A 245 -2.24 3.54 -1.83
CA SER A 245 -1.28 4.17 -2.75
C SER A 245 -1.45 3.61 -4.16
N SER A 246 -1.07 4.38 -5.17
CA SER A 246 -1.08 3.88 -6.54
C SER A 246 0.03 2.87 -6.78
N GLU A 247 -0.31 1.71 -7.32
CA GLU A 247 0.66 0.73 -7.82
C GLU A 247 1.30 1.15 -9.15
N LEU A 248 0.74 2.20 -9.78
CA LEU A 248 1.26 2.79 -11.02
C LEU A 248 2.19 3.98 -10.77
N ALA A 249 2.40 4.37 -9.51
CA ALA A 249 3.30 5.44 -9.14
C ALA A 249 4.72 4.92 -8.91
N PRO A 250 5.77 5.68 -9.28
CA PRO A 250 7.14 5.33 -8.96
C PRO A 250 7.36 5.24 -7.45
N THR A 251 8.03 4.17 -7.01
CA THR A 251 8.41 3.93 -5.61
C THR A 251 9.93 3.80 -5.49
N PRO A 252 10.55 4.30 -4.40
CA PRO A 252 11.98 4.12 -4.15
C PRO A 252 12.37 2.64 -4.05
N THR A 253 13.60 2.34 -4.44
CA THR A 253 14.12 0.97 -4.40
C THR A 253 14.37 0.49 -2.97
N ALA A 254 14.89 1.37 -2.10
CA ALA A 254 15.25 1.01 -0.74
C ALA A 254 14.03 1.00 0.20
N LYS A 255 13.99 0.01 1.09
CA LYS A 255 13.07 -0.10 2.23
C LYS A 255 13.71 -0.94 3.32
N THR A 256 13.27 -0.76 4.58
CA THR A 256 13.74 -1.57 5.70
C THR A 256 13.14 -2.97 5.65
N PHE A 257 13.76 -3.94 6.30
CA PHE A 257 13.34 -5.35 6.25
C PHE A 257 11.96 -5.57 6.88
N ILE A 258 11.65 -4.85 7.94
CA ILE A 258 10.32 -4.88 8.57
C ILE A 258 9.24 -4.23 7.69
N ASP A 259 9.60 -3.41 6.68
CA ASP A 259 8.67 -2.77 5.77
C ASP A 259 8.24 -3.73 4.65
N LEU A 260 7.41 -4.71 5.01
CA LEU A 260 6.72 -5.62 4.08
C LEU A 260 7.62 -6.58 3.27
N VAL A 261 8.92 -6.71 3.57
CA VAL A 261 9.78 -7.66 2.85
C VAL A 261 9.30 -9.10 3.00
N TYR A 262 8.73 -9.44 4.16
CA TYR A 262 8.21 -10.78 4.45
C TYR A 262 6.70 -10.93 4.31
N ALA A 263 5.99 -9.91 3.83
CA ALA A 263 4.54 -9.98 3.67
C ALA A 263 4.15 -11.23 2.88
N GLN A 264 3.23 -12.02 3.44
CA GLN A 264 2.69 -13.28 2.91
C GLN A 264 3.71 -14.43 2.71
N GLN A 265 5.01 -14.19 2.91
CA GLN A 265 6.08 -15.17 2.70
C GLN A 265 6.40 -16.00 3.94
N VAL A 266 5.88 -15.59 5.09
CA VAL A 266 6.18 -16.15 6.41
C VAL A 266 4.93 -16.58 7.16
N ALA A 267 5.13 -17.44 8.17
CA ALA A 267 4.20 -17.66 9.26
C ALA A 267 4.84 -17.18 10.56
N GLY A 268 4.12 -16.32 11.28
CA GLY A 268 4.51 -15.77 12.58
C GLY A 268 3.59 -16.27 13.69
N LEU A 269 4.16 -16.41 14.87
CA LEU A 269 3.43 -16.66 16.11
C LEU A 269 3.97 -15.72 17.17
N THR A 270 3.10 -14.84 17.72
CA THR A 270 3.46 -13.91 18.78
C THR A 270 2.46 -14.00 19.92
N GLY A 271 2.97 -13.83 21.15
CA GLY A 271 2.15 -13.67 22.34
C GLY A 271 2.19 -12.24 22.83
N TYR A 272 1.07 -11.71 23.29
CA TYR A 272 0.97 -10.34 23.79
C TYR A 272 0.20 -10.24 25.10
N ALA A 273 0.45 -9.14 25.82
CA ALA A 273 -0.23 -8.74 27.03
C ALA A 273 -0.48 -7.23 27.02
N PHE A 274 -1.66 -6.81 27.47
CA PHE A 274 -2.05 -5.41 27.61
C PHE A 274 -2.66 -5.21 29.00
N LEU A 275 -1.88 -4.62 29.88
CA LEU A 275 -2.23 -4.44 31.29
C LEU A 275 -2.88 -3.07 31.48
N ASP A 276 -4.07 -3.05 32.06
CA ASP A 276 -4.87 -1.86 32.39
C ASP A 276 -5.13 -0.92 31.20
N ASP A 277 -5.13 -1.47 29.98
CA ASP A 277 -5.18 -0.69 28.74
C ASP A 277 -4.07 0.39 28.65
N LEU A 278 -2.94 0.15 29.33
CA LEU A 278 -1.82 1.08 29.46
C LEU A 278 -0.49 0.49 29.00
N PHE A 279 -0.11 -0.69 29.50
CA PHE A 279 1.20 -1.30 29.22
C PHE A 279 1.04 -2.45 28.25
N TYR A 280 1.64 -2.34 27.08
CA TYR A 280 1.63 -3.37 26.04
C TYR A 280 3.00 -4.03 25.90
N LEU A 281 2.99 -5.35 25.80
CA LEU A 281 4.16 -6.17 25.50
C LEU A 281 3.77 -7.23 24.47
N GLU A 282 4.58 -7.43 23.45
CA GLU A 282 4.45 -8.51 22.48
C GLU A 282 5.82 -9.09 22.15
N PHE A 283 5.88 -10.41 22.00
CA PHE A 283 7.07 -11.13 21.59
C PHE A 283 6.71 -12.41 20.83
N GLY A 284 7.52 -12.75 19.83
CA GLY A 284 7.40 -13.98 19.07
C GLY A 284 8.38 -14.06 17.92
N GLY A 285 8.02 -14.76 16.84
CA GLY A 285 8.93 -14.93 15.73
C GLY A 285 8.26 -15.43 14.46
N TYR A 286 8.99 -15.32 13.37
CA TYR A 286 8.56 -15.64 12.00
C TYR A 286 9.45 -16.72 11.39
N ARG A 287 8.85 -17.60 10.62
CA ARG A 287 9.55 -18.61 9.79
C ARG A 287 9.06 -18.54 8.35
N PRO A 288 9.90 -18.88 7.35
CA PRO A 288 9.47 -18.86 5.97
C PRO A 288 8.43 -19.96 5.71
N LEU A 289 7.44 -19.64 4.88
CA LEU A 289 6.56 -20.63 4.29
C LEU A 289 7.32 -21.43 3.23
N SER A 290 7.00 -22.72 3.07
CA SER A 290 7.57 -23.51 1.99
C SER A 290 7.21 -22.93 0.61
N ASN A 291 8.09 -23.10 -0.38
CA ASN A 291 7.83 -22.66 -1.75
C ASN A 291 6.51 -23.24 -2.31
N ASN A 292 6.17 -24.47 -1.94
CA ASN A 292 4.91 -25.09 -2.38
C ASN A 292 3.70 -24.43 -1.73
N THR A 293 3.79 -24.09 -0.44
CA THR A 293 2.73 -23.37 0.28
C THR A 293 2.53 -21.98 -0.33
N GLN A 294 3.62 -21.24 -0.57
CA GLN A 294 3.55 -19.92 -1.19
C GLN A 294 2.88 -19.98 -2.56
N LYS A 295 3.28 -20.90 -3.43
CA LYS A 295 2.66 -21.10 -4.75
C LYS A 295 1.16 -21.44 -4.65
N ALA A 296 0.77 -22.28 -3.69
CA ALA A 296 -0.62 -22.63 -3.45
C ALA A 296 -1.46 -21.42 -2.98
N LEU A 297 -0.81 -20.43 -2.37
CA LEU A 297 -1.41 -19.17 -1.90
C LEU A 297 -1.34 -18.04 -2.95
N GLY A 298 -0.86 -18.33 -4.17
CA GLY A 298 -0.72 -17.32 -5.23
C GLY A 298 0.53 -16.44 -5.10
N ILE A 299 1.49 -16.81 -4.26
CA ILE A 299 2.70 -16.02 -3.98
C ILE A 299 3.87 -16.62 -4.75
N SER A 300 4.63 -15.78 -5.47
CA SER A 300 5.83 -16.22 -6.18
C SER A 300 7.02 -16.37 -5.22
N PRO A 301 7.63 -17.55 -5.08
CA PRO A 301 8.83 -17.72 -4.29
C PRO A 301 10.11 -17.33 -5.02
N THR A 302 10.03 -16.83 -6.26
CA THR A 302 11.21 -16.51 -7.09
C THR A 302 11.83 -15.20 -6.64
N GLY A 303 13.15 -15.18 -6.47
CA GLY A 303 13.93 -13.97 -6.12
C GLY A 303 13.79 -13.53 -4.65
N GLN A 304 13.14 -14.32 -3.81
CA GLN A 304 13.00 -14.04 -2.40
C GLN A 304 14.32 -14.28 -1.64
N THR A 305 14.44 -13.60 -0.49
CA THR A 305 15.51 -13.79 0.50
C THR A 305 14.96 -14.52 1.72
N PRO A 306 14.80 -15.87 1.69
CA PRO A 306 14.14 -16.59 2.75
C PRO A 306 14.92 -16.53 4.07
N ILE A 307 14.18 -16.46 5.17
CA ILE A 307 14.71 -16.55 6.52
C ILE A 307 15.42 -17.90 6.71
N HIS A 308 16.62 -17.87 7.32
CA HIS A 308 17.36 -19.10 7.61
C HIS A 308 16.75 -19.89 8.78
N ASP A 309 16.43 -19.19 9.89
CA ASP A 309 15.90 -19.81 11.12
C ASP A 309 14.56 -19.20 11.53
N VAL A 310 14.49 -18.66 12.75
CA VAL A 310 13.39 -17.86 13.27
C VAL A 310 13.84 -16.40 13.31
N ALA A 311 13.04 -15.51 12.75
CA ALA A 311 13.22 -14.08 12.92
C ALA A 311 12.43 -13.60 14.14
N PRO A 312 13.09 -13.31 15.29
CA PRO A 312 12.41 -12.77 16.46
C PRO A 312 11.84 -11.38 16.19
N TYR A 313 10.64 -11.17 16.69
CA TYR A 313 9.90 -9.91 16.68
C TYR A 313 9.52 -9.54 18.12
N TRP A 314 9.54 -8.23 18.43
CA TRP A 314 9.05 -7.69 19.71
C TRP A 314 8.38 -6.34 19.52
N ARG A 315 7.48 -6.00 20.46
CA ARG A 315 6.92 -4.66 20.64
C ARG A 315 6.67 -4.38 22.12
N VAL A 316 7.00 -3.18 22.56
CA VAL A 316 6.67 -2.65 23.89
C VAL A 316 6.07 -1.26 23.67
N ALA A 317 4.95 -0.97 24.33
CA ALA A 317 4.32 0.35 24.23
C ALA A 317 3.62 0.72 25.55
N VAL A 318 3.43 2.02 25.74
CA VAL A 318 2.63 2.60 26.81
C VAL A 318 1.58 3.49 26.17
N GLU A 319 0.31 3.32 26.57
CA GLU A 319 -0.83 4.07 26.02
C GLU A 319 -1.68 4.71 27.12
N PRO A 320 -1.28 5.85 27.73
CA PRO A 320 -2.15 6.61 28.62
C PRO A 320 -3.35 7.20 27.85
N ASN A 321 -4.55 7.01 28.42
CA ASN A 321 -5.80 7.58 27.94
C ASN A 321 -6.35 8.53 29.01
N PHE A 322 -6.69 9.78 28.62
CA PHE A 322 -7.21 10.81 29.55
C PHE A 322 -8.23 11.71 28.85
N GLY A 323 -9.50 11.59 29.23
CA GLY A 323 -10.61 12.27 28.58
C GLY A 323 -10.69 11.90 27.10
N ASP A 324 -10.71 12.91 26.22
CA ASP A 324 -10.74 12.73 24.76
C ASP A 324 -9.34 12.52 24.14
N HIS A 325 -8.33 12.31 24.96
CA HIS A 325 -6.95 12.15 24.51
C HIS A 325 -6.46 10.71 24.71
N SER A 326 -5.76 10.19 23.70
CA SER A 326 -5.03 8.94 23.75
C SER A 326 -3.62 9.16 23.22
N TRP A 327 -2.61 8.71 23.96
CA TRP A 327 -1.23 8.87 23.54
C TRP A 327 -0.48 7.55 23.71
N GLU A 328 0.11 7.07 22.64
CA GLU A 328 0.99 5.91 22.67
C GLU A 328 2.43 6.32 22.40
N VAL A 329 3.35 5.66 23.08
CA VAL A 329 4.79 5.67 22.82
C VAL A 329 5.29 4.26 22.89
N GLY A 330 5.99 3.83 21.84
CA GLY A 330 6.43 2.45 21.73
C GLY A 330 7.80 2.26 21.08
N THR A 331 8.24 1.01 21.16
CA THR A 331 9.40 0.49 20.44
C THR A 331 9.08 -0.90 19.93
N PHE A 332 9.64 -1.23 18.77
CA PHE A 332 9.44 -2.53 18.12
C PHE A 332 10.69 -2.94 17.35
N GLY A 333 10.78 -4.20 16.98
CA GLY A 333 11.89 -4.63 16.14
C GLY A 333 11.75 -6.04 15.60
N LEU A 334 12.59 -6.31 14.61
CA LEU A 334 12.72 -7.59 13.93
C LEU A 334 14.18 -7.87 13.67
N ALA A 335 14.65 -9.08 13.99
CA ALA A 335 15.99 -9.51 13.62
C ALA A 335 15.91 -10.76 12.75
N SER A 336 16.66 -10.78 11.63
CA SER A 336 16.56 -11.85 10.64
C SER A 336 17.94 -12.26 10.14
N LYS A 337 18.12 -13.56 9.92
CA LYS A 337 19.19 -14.11 9.08
C LYS A 337 18.57 -14.67 7.80
N VAL A 338 19.14 -14.36 6.66
CA VAL A 338 18.54 -14.70 5.37
C VAL A 338 19.56 -15.28 4.41
N PHE A 339 19.11 -16.14 3.51
CA PHE A 339 19.91 -16.57 2.38
C PHE A 339 19.72 -15.58 1.21
N PRO A 340 20.77 -14.86 0.77
CA PRO A 340 20.66 -13.98 -0.38
C PRO A 340 20.14 -14.71 -1.60
N ILE A 341 19.05 -14.18 -2.21
CA ILE A 341 18.35 -14.80 -3.38
C ILE A 341 18.08 -16.32 -3.26
N GLY A 342 17.97 -16.82 -2.02
CA GLY A 342 17.74 -18.24 -1.73
C GLY A 342 18.98 -19.13 -1.83
N LEU A 343 20.18 -18.60 -2.00
CA LEU A 343 21.42 -19.35 -2.13
C LEU A 343 22.10 -19.55 -0.77
N SER A 344 22.13 -20.79 -0.29
CA SER A 344 22.72 -21.14 1.02
C SER A 344 24.26 -21.28 0.99
N GLY A 345 24.87 -21.43 -0.17
CA GLY A 345 26.31 -21.73 -0.30
C GLY A 345 27.25 -20.60 0.10
N ALA A 346 26.80 -19.35 0.10
CA ALA A 346 27.58 -18.19 0.52
C ALA A 346 27.42 -17.81 2.00
N GLY A 347 26.60 -18.55 2.75
CA GLY A 347 26.24 -18.20 4.11
C GLY A 347 24.98 -17.34 4.19
N THR A 348 24.83 -16.58 5.26
CA THR A 348 23.64 -15.73 5.50
C THR A 348 24.03 -14.27 5.68
N ASP A 349 23.16 -13.39 5.21
CA ASP A 349 23.14 -12.00 5.64
C ASP A 349 22.30 -11.87 6.94
N SER A 350 22.50 -10.78 7.67
CA SER A 350 21.66 -10.47 8.83
C SER A 350 21.15 -9.04 8.78
N PHE A 351 19.88 -8.87 9.16
CA PHE A 351 19.18 -7.59 9.23
C PHE A 351 18.60 -7.43 10.62
N THR A 352 18.74 -6.26 11.19
CA THR A 352 18.19 -5.93 12.51
C THR A 352 17.53 -4.57 12.44
N ASP A 353 16.21 -4.56 12.52
CA ASP A 353 15.38 -3.37 12.60
C ASP A 353 15.05 -3.06 14.05
N ILE A 354 15.25 -1.81 14.45
CA ILE A 354 14.77 -1.25 15.71
C ILE A 354 13.97 0.00 15.39
N GLY A 355 12.70 0.01 15.79
CA GLY A 355 11.79 1.12 15.61
C GLY A 355 11.41 1.78 16.93
N ILE A 356 11.19 3.08 16.87
CA ILE A 356 10.53 3.88 17.91
C ILE A 356 9.35 4.56 17.27
N ASP A 357 8.20 4.54 17.93
CA ASP A 357 7.00 5.14 17.39
C ASP A 357 6.18 5.85 18.47
N THR A 358 5.29 6.71 18.00
CA THR A 358 4.30 7.38 18.85
C THR A 358 3.06 7.71 18.04
N GLN A 359 1.90 7.60 18.69
CA GLN A 359 0.63 8.06 18.18
C GLN A 359 -0.07 8.92 19.24
N TYR A 360 -0.43 10.14 18.89
CA TYR A 360 -1.32 10.96 19.68
C TYR A 360 -2.65 11.13 18.97
N GLN A 361 -3.76 10.97 19.69
CA GLN A 361 -5.13 11.21 19.21
C GLN A 361 -5.85 12.17 20.15
N TYR A 362 -6.51 13.20 19.57
CA TYR A 362 -7.58 13.96 20.17
C TYR A 362 -8.89 13.51 19.53
N LEU A 363 -9.81 12.95 20.31
CA LEU A 363 -11.03 12.29 19.86
C LEU A 363 -12.29 13.10 20.15
N GLY A 364 -12.21 14.42 20.00
CA GLY A 364 -13.33 15.32 20.20
C GLY A 364 -14.39 15.27 19.10
N ASP A 365 -15.51 15.94 19.32
CA ASP A 365 -16.61 16.09 18.39
C ASP A 365 -16.89 17.58 18.18
N PRO A 366 -16.94 18.12 16.95
CA PRO A 366 -16.78 17.43 15.65
C PRO A 366 -15.31 17.28 15.18
N HIS A 367 -14.33 17.62 15.99
CA HIS A 367 -12.92 17.71 15.61
C HIS A 367 -12.14 16.52 16.14
N THR A 368 -11.49 15.77 15.27
CA THR A 368 -10.56 14.68 15.64
C THR A 368 -9.19 14.98 15.03
N VAL A 369 -8.13 14.78 15.80
CA VAL A 369 -6.74 14.93 15.34
C VAL A 369 -5.97 13.66 15.66
N THR A 370 -5.19 13.18 14.71
CA THR A 370 -4.24 12.08 14.93
C THR A 370 -2.87 12.47 14.41
N ALA A 371 -1.86 12.47 15.28
CA ALA A 371 -0.46 12.64 14.91
C ALA A 371 0.29 11.31 15.13
N ARG A 372 1.15 10.91 14.18
CA ARG A 372 1.98 9.72 14.25
C ARG A 372 3.38 10.01 13.79
N VAL A 373 4.33 9.38 14.46
CA VAL A 373 5.73 9.32 14.02
C VAL A 373 6.22 7.90 14.22
N ALA A 374 6.87 7.35 13.22
CA ALA A 374 7.61 6.11 13.32
C ALA A 374 9.01 6.32 12.72
N TRP A 375 10.04 5.96 13.45
CA TRP A 375 11.42 5.97 13.00
C TRP A 375 12.00 4.57 13.15
N ILE A 376 12.64 4.06 12.10
CA ILE A 376 13.25 2.73 12.07
C ILE A 376 14.73 2.90 11.72
N HIS A 377 15.58 2.26 12.49
CA HIS A 377 16.99 2.08 12.19
C HIS A 377 17.25 0.60 11.89
N GLU A 378 17.83 0.35 10.74
CA GLU A 378 18.20 -0.98 10.29
C GLU A 378 19.72 -1.10 10.13
N ASN A 379 20.28 -2.17 10.70
CA ASN A 379 21.65 -2.58 10.47
C ASN A 379 21.66 -3.82 9.59
N HIS A 380 22.47 -3.80 8.54
CA HIS A 380 22.70 -4.93 7.64
C HIS A 380 24.11 -5.46 7.79
N ASN A 381 24.31 -6.74 7.99
CA ASN A 381 25.53 -7.43 7.63
C ASN A 381 25.23 -8.18 6.31
N THR A 382 25.86 -7.76 5.23
CA THR A 382 25.65 -8.23 3.85
C THR A 382 26.87 -9.00 3.33
N SER A 383 27.61 -9.70 4.21
CA SER A 383 28.83 -10.40 3.84
C SER A 383 28.60 -11.54 2.85
N ALA A 384 27.47 -12.25 2.95
CA ALA A 384 27.11 -13.30 2.01
C ALA A 384 26.70 -12.70 0.66
N SER A 385 25.91 -11.64 0.65
CA SER A 385 25.59 -10.87 -0.56
C SER A 385 26.83 -10.30 -1.23
N GLN A 386 27.78 -9.77 -0.46
CA GLN A 386 29.05 -9.26 -0.99
C GLN A 386 29.87 -10.38 -1.67
N THR A 387 29.91 -11.57 -1.07
CA THR A 387 30.59 -12.74 -1.67
C THR A 387 29.96 -13.13 -3.01
N LEU A 388 28.65 -12.92 -3.17
CA LEU A 388 27.90 -13.20 -4.39
C LEU A 388 27.90 -12.02 -5.39
N GLY A 389 28.53 -10.89 -5.06
CA GLY A 389 28.51 -9.67 -5.89
C GLY A 389 27.15 -8.96 -5.89
N LEU A 390 26.29 -9.22 -4.88
CA LEU A 390 24.97 -8.61 -4.69
C LEU A 390 25.01 -7.40 -3.77
N ALA A 391 26.14 -7.11 -3.15
CA ALA A 391 26.41 -5.92 -2.35
C ALA A 391 27.87 -5.49 -2.52
N ASP A 392 28.12 -4.18 -2.50
CA ASP A 392 29.48 -3.63 -2.54
C ASP A 392 30.10 -3.63 -1.14
N ASN A 393 29.30 -3.43 -0.10
CA ASN A 393 29.73 -3.37 1.29
C ASN A 393 29.30 -4.62 2.07
N SER A 394 30.11 -5.04 3.05
CA SER A 394 29.73 -6.09 3.99
C SER A 394 28.84 -5.59 5.14
N ASN A 395 28.77 -4.28 5.36
CA ASN A 395 27.92 -3.66 6.38
C ASN A 395 27.28 -2.40 5.82
N ASN A 396 25.97 -2.34 5.96
CA ASN A 396 25.12 -1.23 5.52
C ASN A 396 24.17 -0.81 6.64
N GLN A 397 23.60 0.37 6.53
CA GLN A 397 22.57 0.88 7.44
C GLN A 397 21.49 1.58 6.65
N LEU A 398 20.24 1.45 7.10
CA LEU A 398 19.12 2.26 6.65
C LEU A 398 18.46 2.97 7.84
N ARG A 399 17.85 4.12 7.57
CA ARG A 399 17.01 4.89 8.49
C ARG A 399 15.76 5.29 7.75
N PHE A 400 14.63 4.95 8.31
CA PHE A 400 13.33 5.28 7.76
C PHE A 400 12.57 6.17 8.76
N LEU A 401 11.89 7.19 8.26
CA LEU A 401 11.00 8.07 9.00
C LEU A 401 9.67 8.15 8.27
N ASN A 402 8.58 7.97 9.01
CA ASN A 402 7.22 8.28 8.58
C ASN A 402 6.56 9.14 9.67
N ALA A 403 6.26 10.39 9.35
CA ALA A 403 5.57 11.31 10.26
C ALA A 403 4.30 11.82 9.58
N THR A 404 3.15 11.73 10.26
CA THR A 404 1.85 12.09 9.70
C THR A 404 1.01 12.88 10.70
N LEU A 405 0.22 13.82 10.19
CA LEU A 405 -0.80 14.54 10.90
C LEU A 405 -2.10 14.46 10.12
N SER A 406 -3.14 13.92 10.75
CA SER A 406 -4.49 13.81 10.20
C SER A 406 -5.43 14.67 11.02
N TYR A 407 -6.25 15.49 10.36
CA TYR A 407 -7.36 16.21 10.93
C TYR A 407 -8.65 15.70 10.30
N ILE A 408 -9.60 15.28 11.13
CA ILE A 408 -10.90 14.78 10.68
C ILE A 408 -11.99 15.70 11.22
N TYR A 409 -12.84 16.19 10.33
CA TYR A 409 -13.98 17.04 10.65
C TYR A 409 -15.29 16.26 10.48
N ASP A 410 -16.09 16.29 11.54
CA ASP A 410 -17.44 15.69 11.59
C ASP A 410 -17.45 14.21 11.12
N LYS A 411 -16.36 13.48 11.40
CA LYS A 411 -16.15 12.09 10.98
C LYS A 411 -16.36 11.85 9.48
N THR A 412 -16.42 12.93 8.69
CA THR A 412 -16.79 12.94 7.27
C THR A 412 -15.64 13.39 6.37
N TRP A 413 -14.86 14.38 6.78
CA TRP A 413 -13.76 14.91 6.01
C TRP A 413 -12.42 14.65 6.70
N SER A 414 -11.48 14.07 5.99
CA SER A 414 -10.12 13.82 6.48
C SER A 414 -9.11 14.61 5.65
N PHE A 415 -8.22 15.32 6.32
CA PHE A 415 -7.09 16.04 5.75
C PHE A 415 -5.83 15.48 6.39
N THR A 416 -4.94 14.89 5.60
CA THR A 416 -3.71 14.29 6.11
C THR A 416 -2.50 14.87 5.40
N ALA A 417 -1.48 15.23 6.16
CA ALA A 417 -0.15 15.56 5.65
C ALA A 417 0.87 14.58 6.24
N GLY A 418 1.78 14.09 5.42
CA GLY A 418 2.81 13.16 5.83
C GLY A 418 4.17 13.49 5.23
N ARG A 419 5.21 13.17 5.97
CA ARG A 419 6.60 13.19 5.54
C ARG A 419 7.17 11.78 5.62
N MET A 420 7.66 11.26 4.50
CA MET A 420 8.39 10.00 4.48
C MET A 420 9.82 10.26 4.01
N SER A 421 10.79 9.62 4.64
CA SER A 421 12.17 9.62 4.17
C SER A 421 12.86 8.31 4.50
N ILE A 422 13.71 7.87 3.60
CA ILE A 422 14.64 6.77 3.80
C ILE A 422 16.02 7.25 3.41
N GLY A 423 17.06 6.83 4.14
CA GLY A 423 18.43 7.15 3.86
C GLY A 423 19.38 6.18 4.54
N GLY A 424 20.57 6.06 4.02
CA GLY A 424 21.53 5.10 4.54
C GLY A 424 22.86 5.06 3.80
N THR A 425 23.59 3.97 4.00
CA THR A 425 24.89 3.72 3.38
C THR A 425 24.71 3.51 1.88
N PRO A 426 25.43 4.22 1.01
CA PRO A 426 25.43 3.94 -0.42
C PRO A 426 26.01 2.56 -0.72
N ASP A 427 25.34 1.81 -1.60
CA ASP A 427 25.76 0.50 -2.08
C ASP A 427 25.11 0.25 -3.45
N ALA A 428 25.89 0.36 -4.52
CA ALA A 428 25.34 0.33 -5.87
C ALA A 428 24.84 -1.06 -6.27
N ALA A 429 25.52 -2.10 -5.84
CA ALA A 429 25.12 -3.47 -6.12
C ALA A 429 23.86 -3.84 -5.33
N LEU A 430 23.75 -3.43 -4.05
CA LEU A 430 22.62 -3.73 -3.20
C LEU A 430 21.32 -3.05 -3.65
N TYR A 431 21.36 -1.78 -4.00
CA TYR A 431 20.15 -1.03 -4.37
C TYR A 431 19.88 -1.04 -5.88
N GLY A 432 20.86 -1.38 -6.72
CA GLY A 432 20.69 -1.43 -8.18
C GLY A 432 20.33 -0.07 -8.80
N THR A 433 20.61 1.04 -8.10
CA THR A 433 20.29 2.40 -8.55
C THR A 433 21.50 3.05 -9.21
N PHE A 434 21.27 3.96 -10.14
CA PHE A 434 22.36 4.70 -10.81
C PHE A 434 23.26 5.46 -9.81
N THR A 435 22.68 6.00 -8.77
CA THR A 435 23.41 6.76 -7.75
C THR A 435 24.12 5.87 -6.72
N GLY A 436 23.74 4.61 -6.63
CA GLY A 436 24.15 3.69 -5.56
C GLY A 436 23.62 4.07 -4.18
N SER A 437 22.80 5.11 -4.07
CA SER A 437 22.33 5.63 -2.77
C SER A 437 20.85 5.30 -2.53
N PRO A 438 20.46 4.86 -1.30
CA PRO A 438 19.09 4.55 -0.94
C PRO A 438 18.24 5.79 -0.66
N ASN A 439 18.83 6.99 -0.64
CA ASN A 439 18.21 8.18 -0.07
C ASN A 439 17.01 8.64 -0.90
N SER A 440 15.83 8.60 -0.30
CA SER A 440 14.60 9.14 -0.90
C SER A 440 13.77 9.89 0.15
N ALA A 441 13.04 10.92 -0.29
CA ALA A 441 12.22 11.70 0.62
C ALA A 441 11.06 12.37 -0.13
N ASN A 442 9.87 12.33 0.47
CA ASN A 442 8.68 12.95 -0.10
C ASN A 442 7.79 13.58 0.97
N TRP A 443 6.88 14.43 0.51
CA TRP A 443 5.69 14.86 1.21
C TRP A 443 4.48 14.22 0.57
N ILE A 444 3.51 13.78 1.39
CA ILE A 444 2.22 13.27 0.94
C ILE A 444 1.14 14.12 1.59
N THR A 445 0.24 14.67 0.79
CA THR A 445 -0.97 15.31 1.30
C THR A 445 -2.19 14.58 0.74
N GLU A 446 -3.22 14.44 1.56
CA GLU A 446 -4.45 13.77 1.17
C GLU A 446 -5.66 14.54 1.69
N ILE A 447 -6.68 14.70 0.86
CA ILE A 447 -8.04 15.00 1.26
C ILE A 447 -8.91 13.78 0.96
N ALA A 448 -9.72 13.36 1.93
CA ALA A 448 -10.63 12.24 1.76
C ALA A 448 -12.03 12.56 2.31
N TYR A 449 -13.05 12.13 1.58
CA TYR A 449 -14.45 12.17 1.94
C TYR A 449 -14.91 10.80 2.40
N LEU A 450 -15.50 10.74 3.59
CA LEU A 450 -15.89 9.53 4.32
C LEU A 450 -17.40 9.58 4.60
N PRO A 451 -18.26 9.38 3.59
CA PRO A 451 -19.71 9.66 3.71
C PRO A 451 -20.45 8.78 4.73
N PHE A 452 -19.88 7.63 5.10
CA PHE A 452 -20.62 6.59 5.81
C PHE A 452 -19.96 6.15 7.13
N MET A 453 -19.17 7.00 7.77
CA MET A 453 -18.52 6.69 9.06
C MET A 453 -19.54 6.53 10.20
N LEU A 454 -20.69 7.22 10.12
CA LEU A 454 -21.80 7.13 11.08
C LEU A 454 -22.89 6.15 10.62
N GLY A 455 -22.83 5.64 9.39
CA GLY A 455 -23.75 4.65 8.82
C GLY A 455 -23.88 4.77 7.32
N GLY A 456 -24.17 3.63 6.67
CA GLY A 456 -24.38 3.55 5.24
C GLY A 456 -25.75 4.13 4.81
N PRO A 457 -26.01 4.23 3.50
CA PRO A 457 -27.28 4.67 2.96
C PRO A 457 -28.41 3.70 3.33
N SER A 458 -29.65 4.18 3.37
CA SER A 458 -30.81 3.37 3.82
C SER A 458 -31.05 2.10 3.00
N PHE A 459 -30.67 2.09 1.72
CA PHE A 459 -30.80 0.92 0.85
C PHE A 459 -29.69 -0.12 1.07
N TRP A 460 -28.54 0.28 1.67
CA TRP A 460 -27.42 -0.58 2.04
C TRP A 460 -26.70 -0.05 3.29
N PRO A 461 -27.23 -0.30 4.48
CA PRO A 461 -26.70 0.26 5.73
C PRO A 461 -25.24 -0.09 6.01
N TRP A 462 -24.74 -1.17 5.43
CA TRP A 462 -23.39 -1.66 5.63
C TRP A 462 -22.35 -1.17 4.60
N LEU A 463 -22.77 -0.34 3.63
CA LEU A 463 -21.83 0.29 2.71
C LEU A 463 -20.95 1.29 3.45
N ASN A 464 -19.64 1.21 3.25
CA ASN A 464 -18.69 2.28 3.58
C ASN A 464 -17.90 2.70 2.35
N ALA A 465 -17.43 3.94 2.33
CA ALA A 465 -16.63 4.46 1.23
C ALA A 465 -15.60 5.48 1.73
N ARG A 466 -14.45 5.52 1.04
CA ARG A 466 -13.46 6.58 1.13
C ARG A 466 -13.16 7.05 -0.28
N ILE A 467 -13.39 8.33 -0.55
CA ILE A 467 -13.10 8.97 -1.83
C ILE A 467 -11.97 9.95 -1.57
N GLY A 468 -10.82 9.77 -2.17
CA GLY A 468 -9.63 10.54 -1.83
C GLY A 468 -8.87 11.05 -3.04
N LEU A 469 -8.13 12.13 -2.76
CA LEU A 469 -7.16 12.70 -3.66
C LEU A 469 -5.86 12.89 -2.88
N GLN A 470 -4.79 12.25 -3.35
CA GLN A 470 -3.43 12.37 -2.82
C GLN A 470 -2.56 13.16 -3.76
N TRP A 471 -1.66 13.95 -3.21
CA TRP A 471 -0.54 14.55 -3.91
C TRP A 471 0.76 14.15 -3.21
N ILE A 472 1.66 13.50 -3.97
CA ILE A 472 2.99 13.06 -3.51
C ILE A 472 4.00 13.95 -4.21
N ARG A 473 4.83 14.63 -3.42
CA ARG A 473 5.92 15.48 -3.91
C ARG A 473 7.26 14.91 -3.46
N TRP A 474 8.12 14.59 -4.41
CA TRP A 474 9.44 14.06 -4.17
C TRP A 474 10.49 15.16 -4.11
N ASP A 475 11.17 15.26 -2.97
CA ASP A 475 12.34 16.14 -2.79
C ASP A 475 13.61 15.43 -3.24
N LYS A 476 13.69 14.11 -3.04
CA LYS A 476 14.79 13.23 -3.43
C LYS A 476 14.24 11.84 -3.80
N PHE A 477 14.84 11.19 -4.77
CA PHE A 477 14.44 9.87 -5.23
C PHE A 477 15.70 9.07 -5.59
N ASP A 478 15.85 7.85 -5.04
CA ASP A 478 16.99 6.95 -5.26
C ASP A 478 18.34 7.65 -5.28
N GLY A 479 18.60 8.46 -4.25
CA GLY A 479 19.86 9.12 -3.98
C GLY A 479 20.01 10.55 -4.49
N ALA A 480 19.20 11.04 -5.43
CA ALA A 480 19.41 12.37 -6.01
C ALA A 480 18.12 13.18 -6.17
N THR A 481 18.26 14.50 -6.19
CA THR A 481 17.19 15.46 -6.57
C THR A 481 17.09 15.59 -8.09
N THR A 482 18.23 15.53 -8.77
CA THR A 482 18.33 15.65 -10.24
C THR A 482 19.03 14.43 -10.82
N ASN A 483 18.63 14.02 -12.03
CA ASN A 483 19.24 12.92 -12.77
C ASN A 483 19.47 11.64 -11.95
N PHE A 484 18.48 11.23 -11.13
CA PHE A 484 18.62 10.07 -10.24
C PHE A 484 18.81 8.74 -11.00
N ASN A 485 18.35 8.68 -12.24
CA ASN A 485 18.39 7.46 -13.08
C ASN A 485 19.53 7.45 -14.11
N GLY A 486 20.41 8.47 -14.12
CA GLY A 486 21.49 8.62 -15.12
C GLY A 486 21.03 9.05 -16.51
N ALA A 487 19.70 9.10 -16.77
CA ALA A 487 19.11 9.46 -18.06
C ALA A 487 18.38 10.82 -18.01
N GLY A 488 18.70 11.66 -17.03
CA GLY A 488 18.19 13.03 -16.90
C GLY A 488 16.87 13.15 -16.11
N ARG A 489 16.32 12.06 -15.55
CA ARG A 489 15.07 12.14 -14.77
C ARG A 489 15.35 12.71 -13.37
N ASN A 490 14.60 13.73 -12.98
CA ASN A 490 14.69 14.38 -11.68
C ASN A 490 13.67 13.79 -10.71
N ALA A 491 13.91 13.92 -9.41
CA ALA A 491 13.02 13.42 -8.37
C ALA A 491 11.57 13.93 -8.53
N HIS A 492 11.39 15.21 -8.80
CA HIS A 492 10.07 15.81 -8.98
C HIS A 492 9.32 15.30 -10.23
N ALA A 493 9.99 14.71 -11.20
CA ALA A 493 9.33 14.03 -12.32
C ALA A 493 8.45 12.84 -11.86
N ASN A 494 8.69 12.36 -10.64
CA ASN A 494 7.89 11.32 -9.98
C ASN A 494 6.79 11.89 -9.06
N ASN A 495 6.61 13.22 -8.98
CA ASN A 495 5.48 13.80 -8.28
C ASN A 495 4.19 13.21 -8.82
N THR A 496 3.32 12.78 -7.91
CA THR A 496 2.15 11.99 -8.29
C THR A 496 0.88 12.61 -7.75
N ILE A 497 -0.15 12.73 -8.61
CA ILE A 497 -1.54 12.93 -8.21
C ILE A 497 -2.24 11.58 -8.31
N PHE A 498 -2.86 11.15 -7.22
CA PHE A 498 -3.59 9.90 -7.15
C PHE A 498 -5.00 10.14 -6.62
N GLY A 499 -5.99 9.93 -7.49
CA GLY A 499 -7.40 9.95 -7.13
C GLY A 499 -7.94 8.54 -6.97
N TYR A 500 -8.80 8.30 -5.98
CA TYR A 500 -9.32 6.96 -5.75
C TYR A 500 -10.73 6.95 -5.17
N VAL A 501 -11.45 5.88 -5.46
CA VAL A 501 -12.67 5.47 -4.79
C VAL A 501 -12.40 4.11 -4.15
N TRP A 502 -12.61 4.02 -2.84
CA TRP A 502 -12.46 2.80 -2.07
C TRP A 502 -13.76 2.49 -1.36
N ILE A 503 -14.37 1.37 -1.73
CA ILE A 503 -15.69 0.95 -1.25
C ILE A 503 -15.52 -0.33 -0.43
N ALA A 504 -16.26 -0.46 0.67
CA ALA A 504 -16.36 -1.65 1.48
C ALA A 504 -17.84 -2.05 1.67
N PHE A 505 -18.16 -3.34 1.54
CA PHE A 505 -19.51 -3.88 1.68
C PHE A 505 -19.54 -5.36 2.12
#